data_d8b98a1b73439bab2b3c7286d4b6d3dd
#
_entry.id   d8b98a1b73439bab2b3c7286d4b6d3dd
#
_cell.length_a   1.000
_cell.length_b   1.000
_cell.length_c   1.000
_cell.angle_alpha   90.00
_cell.angle_beta   90.00
_cell.angle_gamma   90.00
#
_symmetry.space_group_name_H-M   'P 1'
#
loop_
_entity.id
_entity.type
_entity.pdbx_description
1 polymer ?
#
loop_
_entity_poly.entity_id
_entity_poly.type
_entity_poly.pdbx_seq_one_letter_code
_entity_poly.pdbx_strand_id
1 'polypeptide(L)'
;MRDSEVRHLRKDTIIMPSESDFFTILKDKLHNYTPDLIRMRRNFHQFPEPGWCEVRTSSVIADYLTNLGYHVLTGSDVCLDSSRMGLPSEELLDAYYIRALEHGAVPEYAQKARHGFTGVIGILHCGDGPVIGLRFDIDALPIAEENCISHFPCSEGFSSQNPGFMHACGHDGHAAIGLTVARILSEMKSFFSGTVKLIFQPAEEGVRGARSIAEKGHLNDVHYLLGSHIFPCSSKGEQLGVSVGPTLATTKLNAVFSGLSSHAALPEKGHNAMLSMASAILNLHAIPRHSGGPSQINVGTAHAGSGRNVICDHAELELEVRGGSTEINTYMENYARTILNASADLHSCTCDIQTIGSAPSVINSPDMISLLQDTAKDLHLTMRDPDPSASFSEDFSYLSEAVQSHGGKSLFFYTLTHTSAPGHNPDFDFDESALPTAVQIFCTLVYRLC
;
A
#
# COMPACT_ATOMS: atom_id res chain seq x y z
N MET A 1 39.41 -1.59 -64.21
CA MET A 1 38.24 -0.71 -64.08
C MET A 1 37.07 -1.51 -63.61
N ARG A 2 36.73 -1.42 -62.32
CA ARG A 2 35.42 -1.63 -61.72
C ARG A 2 35.45 -0.91 -60.37
N ASP A 3 34.79 0.23 -60.36
CA ASP A 3 34.58 1.06 -59.17
C ASP A 3 33.69 0.32 -58.19
N SER A 4 34.16 0.17 -56.96
CA SER A 4 33.38 -0.27 -55.84
C SER A 4 32.83 0.94 -55.09
N GLU A 5 31.57 1.29 -55.36
CA GLU A 5 30.81 2.26 -54.59
C GLU A 5 30.63 1.75 -53.14
N VAL A 6 31.36 2.33 -52.21
CA VAL A 6 31.12 2.18 -50.78
C VAL A 6 29.94 3.09 -50.43
N ARG A 7 28.74 2.49 -50.27
CA ARG A 7 27.59 3.16 -49.69
C ARG A 7 27.88 3.43 -48.21
N HIS A 8 28.11 4.67 -47.86
CA HIS A 8 28.06 5.17 -46.50
C HIS A 8 26.60 5.09 -46.01
N LEU A 9 26.30 4.07 -45.19
CA LEU A 9 25.12 4.07 -44.36
C LEU A 9 25.25 5.25 -43.36
N ARG A 10 24.46 6.29 -43.59
CA ARG A 10 24.27 7.35 -42.59
C ARG A 10 23.71 6.65 -41.35
N LYS A 11 24.45 6.66 -40.26
CA LYS A 11 23.87 6.43 -38.92
C LYS A 11 22.94 7.61 -38.69
N ASP A 12 21.64 7.36 -38.78
CA ASP A 12 20.65 8.33 -38.30
C ASP A 12 20.94 8.53 -36.81
N THR A 13 21.51 9.68 -36.47
CA THR A 13 21.70 10.11 -35.12
C THR A 13 20.29 10.39 -34.59
N ILE A 14 19.76 9.50 -33.77
CA ILE A 14 18.51 9.73 -33.02
C ILE A 14 18.82 10.95 -32.15
N ILE A 15 18.29 12.10 -32.51
CA ILE A 15 18.36 13.32 -31.70
C ILE A 15 17.40 13.06 -30.53
N MET A 16 17.94 12.86 -29.34
CA MET A 16 17.13 12.77 -28.11
C MET A 16 16.36 14.09 -27.96
N PRO A 17 15.04 14.04 -27.69
CA PRO A 17 14.25 15.23 -27.45
C PRO A 17 14.82 16.05 -26.28
N SER A 18 14.72 17.38 -26.36
CA SER A 18 15.26 18.26 -25.31
C SER A 18 14.43 18.21 -24.04
N GLU A 19 15.03 18.62 -22.91
CA GLU A 19 14.32 18.76 -21.62
C GLU A 19 13.12 19.73 -21.75
N SER A 20 13.26 20.81 -22.51
CA SER A 20 12.16 21.76 -22.79
C SER A 20 11.00 21.10 -23.54
N ASP A 21 11.31 20.19 -24.49
CA ASP A 21 10.28 19.42 -25.21
C ASP A 21 9.54 18.46 -24.23
N PHE A 22 10.29 17.81 -23.34
CA PHE A 22 9.71 16.94 -22.32
C PHE A 22 8.66 17.67 -21.48
N PHE A 23 9.02 18.80 -20.86
CA PHE A 23 8.09 19.55 -20.00
C PHE A 23 6.91 20.14 -20.76
N THR A 24 7.12 20.58 -22.01
CA THR A 24 6.03 21.10 -22.86
C THR A 24 5.02 20.00 -23.17
N ILE A 25 5.50 18.83 -23.63
CA ILE A 25 4.63 17.70 -23.96
C ILE A 25 3.96 17.13 -22.72
N LEU A 26 4.69 17.00 -21.61
CA LEU A 26 4.12 16.54 -20.34
C LEU A 26 2.96 17.43 -19.89
N LYS A 27 3.12 18.76 -19.93
CA LYS A 27 2.09 19.71 -19.58
C LYS A 27 0.84 19.58 -20.44
N ASP A 28 1.01 19.45 -21.76
CA ASP A 28 -0.10 19.26 -22.69
C ASP A 28 -0.84 17.94 -22.44
N LYS A 29 -0.10 16.85 -22.19
CA LYS A 29 -0.69 15.56 -21.86
C LYS A 29 -1.46 15.60 -20.54
N LEU A 30 -0.90 16.22 -19.49
CA LEU A 30 -1.58 16.39 -18.21
C LEU A 30 -2.90 17.15 -18.38
N HIS A 31 -2.89 18.26 -19.10
CA HIS A 31 -4.10 19.02 -19.38
C HIS A 31 -5.17 18.15 -20.07
N ASN A 32 -4.78 17.40 -21.09
CA ASN A 32 -5.70 16.58 -21.86
C ASN A 32 -6.20 15.34 -21.10
N TYR A 33 -5.39 14.77 -20.18
CA TYR A 33 -5.73 13.53 -19.47
C TYR A 33 -6.34 13.75 -18.10
N THR A 34 -6.33 14.97 -17.54
CA THR A 34 -6.96 15.29 -16.26
C THR A 34 -8.43 14.85 -16.16
N PRO A 35 -9.29 15.05 -17.19
CA PRO A 35 -10.68 14.57 -17.12
C PRO A 35 -10.78 13.04 -17.04
N ASP A 36 -9.88 12.32 -17.73
CA ASP A 36 -9.82 10.85 -17.71
C ASP A 36 -9.30 10.34 -16.36
N LEU A 37 -8.28 11.01 -15.81
CA LEU A 37 -7.72 10.73 -14.49
C LEU A 37 -8.79 10.82 -13.39
N ILE A 38 -9.55 11.92 -13.36
CA ILE A 38 -10.66 12.10 -12.41
C ILE A 38 -11.73 11.02 -12.61
N ARG A 39 -12.10 10.73 -13.87
CA ARG A 39 -13.09 9.68 -14.16
C ARG A 39 -12.62 8.30 -13.71
N MET A 40 -11.33 7.96 -13.89
CA MET A 40 -10.76 6.69 -13.39
C MET A 40 -10.79 6.63 -11.87
N ARG A 41 -10.38 7.70 -11.17
CA ARG A 41 -10.46 7.79 -9.71
C ARG A 41 -11.89 7.54 -9.23
N ARG A 42 -12.88 8.26 -9.77
CA ARG A 42 -14.28 8.13 -9.39
C ARG A 42 -14.85 6.74 -9.70
N ASN A 43 -14.37 6.09 -10.77
CA ASN A 43 -14.75 4.71 -11.07
C ASN A 43 -14.18 3.70 -10.05
N PHE A 44 -12.94 3.84 -9.60
CA PHE A 44 -12.40 3.01 -8.52
C PHE A 44 -13.14 3.28 -7.21
N HIS A 45 -13.44 4.54 -6.90
CA HIS A 45 -14.21 4.93 -5.71
C HIS A 45 -15.59 4.26 -5.64
N GLN A 46 -16.28 4.13 -6.77
CA GLN A 46 -17.59 3.48 -6.85
C GLN A 46 -17.56 1.97 -6.56
N PHE A 47 -16.44 1.31 -6.78
CA PHE A 47 -16.30 -0.14 -6.63
C PHE A 47 -15.14 -0.50 -5.68
N PRO A 48 -15.19 -0.05 -4.42
CA PRO A 48 -14.13 -0.30 -3.45
C PRO A 48 -14.06 -1.79 -3.10
N GLU A 49 -12.86 -2.33 -3.04
CA GLU A 49 -12.59 -3.73 -2.71
C GLU A 49 -11.55 -3.78 -1.58
N PRO A 50 -11.80 -4.50 -0.47
CA PRO A 50 -10.85 -4.58 0.63
C PRO A 50 -9.63 -5.43 0.28
N GLY A 51 -8.57 -5.28 1.08
CA GLY A 51 -7.31 -5.96 0.86
C GLY A 51 -7.43 -7.46 0.67
N TRP A 52 -6.74 -7.98 -0.36
CA TRP A 52 -6.80 -9.32 -0.93
C TRP A 52 -8.09 -9.65 -1.72
N CYS A 53 -9.02 -8.72 -1.80
CA CYS A 53 -10.28 -8.87 -2.53
C CYS A 53 -10.38 -7.93 -3.75
N GLU A 54 -9.32 -7.25 -4.15
CA GLU A 54 -9.26 -6.21 -5.20
C GLU A 54 -9.31 -6.83 -6.62
N VAL A 55 -10.19 -7.81 -6.83
CA VAL A 55 -10.26 -8.61 -8.07
C VAL A 55 -10.64 -7.76 -9.26
N ARG A 56 -11.69 -6.90 -9.13
CA ARG A 56 -12.09 -5.99 -10.20
C ARG A 56 -11.01 -4.97 -10.48
N THR A 57 -10.54 -4.31 -9.43
CA THR A 57 -9.52 -3.25 -9.51
C THR A 57 -8.26 -3.76 -10.20
N SER A 58 -7.70 -4.89 -9.75
CA SER A 58 -6.52 -5.50 -10.35
C SER A 58 -6.74 -5.93 -11.81
N SER A 59 -7.93 -6.47 -12.14
CA SER A 59 -8.24 -6.91 -13.50
C SER A 59 -8.33 -5.74 -14.48
N VAL A 60 -8.95 -4.62 -14.07
CA VAL A 60 -9.04 -3.39 -14.86
C VAL A 60 -7.66 -2.77 -15.06
N ILE A 61 -6.82 -2.73 -14.01
CA ILE A 61 -5.44 -2.25 -14.10
C ILE A 61 -4.63 -3.10 -15.07
N ALA A 62 -4.70 -4.42 -14.96
CA ALA A 62 -3.95 -5.34 -15.82
C ALA A 62 -4.34 -5.19 -17.30
N ASP A 63 -5.62 -5.10 -17.60
CA ASP A 63 -6.14 -4.87 -18.95
C ASP A 63 -5.67 -3.53 -19.51
N TYR A 64 -5.78 -2.46 -18.71
CA TYR A 64 -5.36 -1.12 -19.13
C TYR A 64 -3.86 -1.07 -19.47
N LEU A 65 -3.01 -1.66 -18.63
CA LEU A 65 -1.56 -1.74 -18.87
C LEU A 65 -1.22 -2.58 -20.10
N THR A 66 -1.92 -3.69 -20.31
CA THR A 66 -1.73 -4.55 -21.49
C THR A 66 -2.07 -3.78 -22.77
N ASN A 67 -3.16 -3.02 -22.77
CA ASN A 67 -3.57 -2.19 -23.90
C ASN A 67 -2.59 -1.04 -24.18
N LEU A 68 -1.81 -0.60 -23.19
CA LEU A 68 -0.71 0.37 -23.36
C LEU A 68 0.61 -0.27 -23.80
N GLY A 69 0.67 -1.59 -23.97
CA GLY A 69 1.86 -2.31 -24.43
C GLY A 69 2.88 -2.64 -23.35
N TYR A 70 2.49 -2.63 -22.06
CA TYR A 70 3.31 -3.14 -20.96
C TYR A 70 3.38 -4.66 -20.98
N HIS A 71 4.51 -5.21 -20.54
CA HIS A 71 4.54 -6.61 -20.12
C HIS A 71 3.95 -6.69 -18.70
N VAL A 72 2.83 -7.42 -18.55
CA VAL A 72 2.03 -7.40 -17.32
C VAL A 72 2.15 -8.74 -16.59
N LEU A 73 2.57 -8.67 -15.32
CA LEU A 73 2.53 -9.77 -14.37
C LEU A 73 1.31 -9.63 -13.48
N THR A 74 0.62 -10.73 -13.19
CA THR A 74 -0.60 -10.76 -12.36
C THR A 74 -0.66 -12.05 -11.54
N GLY A 75 -1.46 -12.04 -10.49
CA GLY A 75 -1.75 -13.25 -9.75
C GLY A 75 -0.54 -13.76 -8.94
N SER A 76 -0.36 -15.06 -8.91
CA SER A 76 0.76 -15.71 -8.20
C SER A 76 2.14 -15.38 -8.77
N ASP A 77 2.22 -14.78 -9.97
CA ASP A 77 3.49 -14.30 -10.50
C ASP A 77 3.97 -13.05 -9.76
N VAL A 78 3.06 -12.26 -9.16
CA VAL A 78 3.37 -11.02 -8.43
C VAL A 78 3.59 -11.26 -6.94
N CYS A 79 2.73 -12.05 -6.30
CA CYS A 79 2.72 -12.25 -4.85
C CYS A 79 3.24 -13.65 -4.48
N LEU A 80 4.13 -13.71 -3.49
CA LEU A 80 4.56 -14.97 -2.87
C LEU A 80 3.51 -15.42 -1.86
N ASP A 81 2.93 -16.60 -2.07
CA ASP A 81 1.82 -17.13 -1.26
C ASP A 81 2.14 -17.21 0.23
N SER A 82 3.30 -17.78 0.59
CA SER A 82 3.72 -17.96 1.97
C SER A 82 3.96 -16.67 2.75
N SER A 83 3.98 -15.52 2.07
CA SER A 83 4.29 -14.20 2.66
C SER A 83 3.08 -13.27 2.67
N ARG A 84 1.91 -13.74 2.23
CA ARG A 84 0.65 -13.01 2.35
C ARG A 84 0.14 -13.10 3.79
N MET A 85 -0.18 -11.96 4.39
CA MET A 85 -0.65 -11.87 5.78
C MET A 85 -2.13 -11.50 5.82
N GLY A 86 -2.85 -12.00 6.83
CA GLY A 86 -4.23 -11.60 7.09
C GLY A 86 -5.18 -11.87 5.92
N LEU A 87 -5.03 -13.01 5.25
CA LEU A 87 -5.93 -13.43 4.16
C LEU A 87 -7.36 -13.63 4.70
N PRO A 88 -8.37 -13.14 3.98
CA PRO A 88 -9.77 -13.51 4.24
C PRO A 88 -10.01 -15.01 4.05
N SER A 89 -11.18 -15.49 4.52
CA SER A 89 -11.59 -16.87 4.25
C SER A 89 -11.84 -17.10 2.75
N GLU A 90 -11.69 -18.33 2.29
CA GLU A 90 -11.93 -18.70 0.89
C GLU A 90 -13.36 -18.37 0.45
N GLU A 91 -14.35 -18.50 1.35
CA GLU A 91 -15.75 -18.15 1.07
C GLU A 91 -15.90 -16.64 0.78
N LEU A 92 -15.15 -15.80 1.52
CA LEU A 92 -15.17 -14.35 1.32
C LEU A 92 -14.44 -13.98 0.02
N LEU A 93 -13.28 -14.58 -0.25
CA LEU A 93 -12.54 -14.39 -1.50
C LEU A 93 -13.39 -14.79 -2.72
N ASP A 94 -14.09 -15.91 -2.67
CA ASP A 94 -14.99 -16.34 -3.74
C ASP A 94 -16.19 -15.41 -3.91
N ALA A 95 -16.77 -14.89 -2.83
CA ALA A 95 -17.88 -13.92 -2.88
C ALA A 95 -17.43 -12.62 -3.57
N TYR A 96 -16.22 -12.13 -3.28
CA TYR A 96 -15.67 -10.95 -3.96
C TYR A 96 -15.31 -11.22 -5.41
N TYR A 97 -14.82 -12.40 -5.74
CA TYR A 97 -14.59 -12.79 -7.13
C TYR A 97 -15.87 -12.73 -7.98
N ILE A 98 -16.99 -13.28 -7.45
CA ILE A 98 -18.29 -13.24 -8.13
C ILE A 98 -18.76 -11.78 -8.29
N ARG A 99 -18.72 -10.99 -7.22
CA ARG A 99 -19.09 -9.57 -7.25
C ARG A 99 -18.25 -8.78 -8.27
N ALA A 100 -16.94 -9.04 -8.32
CA ALA A 100 -16.05 -8.38 -9.27
C ALA A 100 -16.49 -8.60 -10.73
N LEU A 101 -16.89 -9.83 -11.09
CA LEU A 101 -17.41 -10.15 -12.42
C LEU A 101 -18.73 -9.41 -12.71
N GLU A 102 -19.62 -9.31 -11.74
CA GLU A 102 -20.88 -8.56 -11.86
C GLU A 102 -20.64 -7.06 -12.05
N HIS A 103 -19.56 -6.52 -11.48
CA HIS A 103 -19.17 -5.11 -11.57
C HIS A 103 -18.20 -4.82 -12.73
N GLY A 104 -18.05 -5.73 -13.68
CA GLY A 104 -17.29 -5.50 -14.90
C GLY A 104 -15.79 -5.75 -14.79
N ALA A 105 -15.37 -6.66 -13.91
CA ALA A 105 -14.01 -7.18 -13.94
C ALA A 105 -13.70 -7.86 -15.28
N VAL A 106 -12.47 -7.75 -15.76
CA VAL A 106 -12.01 -8.41 -16.98
C VAL A 106 -11.76 -9.90 -16.67
N PRO A 107 -12.57 -10.85 -17.22
CA PRO A 107 -12.59 -12.23 -16.75
C PRO A 107 -11.24 -12.95 -16.78
N GLU A 108 -10.41 -12.69 -17.79
CA GLU A 108 -9.09 -13.30 -17.94
C GLU A 108 -8.18 -12.96 -16.74
N TYR A 109 -8.13 -11.68 -16.35
CA TYR A 109 -7.30 -11.21 -15.24
C TYR A 109 -7.96 -11.48 -13.89
N ALA A 110 -9.28 -11.38 -13.81
CA ALA A 110 -10.03 -11.72 -12.60
C ALA A 110 -9.77 -13.17 -12.16
N GLN A 111 -9.70 -14.11 -13.13
CA GLN A 111 -9.36 -15.50 -12.83
C GLN A 111 -7.98 -15.67 -12.22
N LYS A 112 -6.99 -14.88 -12.63
CA LYS A 112 -5.62 -14.88 -12.06
C LYS A 112 -5.57 -14.21 -10.68
N ALA A 113 -6.46 -13.25 -10.42
CA ALA A 113 -6.57 -12.54 -9.14
C ALA A 113 -7.34 -13.33 -8.07
N ARG A 114 -8.01 -14.44 -8.45
CA ARG A 114 -8.75 -15.30 -7.52
C ARG A 114 -7.87 -15.78 -6.37
N HIS A 115 -8.46 -16.11 -5.23
CA HIS A 115 -7.79 -16.52 -3.99
C HIS A 115 -6.86 -15.45 -3.40
N GLY A 116 -7.14 -14.15 -3.66
CA GLY A 116 -6.40 -13.03 -3.08
C GLY A 116 -5.06 -12.72 -3.75
N PHE A 117 -4.83 -13.18 -4.99
CA PHE A 117 -3.63 -12.81 -5.76
C PHE A 117 -3.88 -11.56 -6.60
N THR A 118 -4.17 -10.44 -5.96
CA THR A 118 -4.67 -9.22 -6.59
C THR A 118 -3.58 -8.19 -6.96
N GLY A 119 -2.30 -8.51 -6.77
CA GLY A 119 -1.19 -7.67 -7.20
C GLY A 119 -1.01 -7.62 -8.72
N VAL A 120 -0.57 -6.46 -9.25
CA VAL A 120 -0.26 -6.27 -10.67
C VAL A 120 1.08 -5.55 -10.81
N ILE A 121 1.95 -6.03 -11.71
CA ILE A 121 3.18 -5.32 -12.09
C ILE A 121 3.19 -5.12 -13.61
N GLY A 122 3.24 -3.85 -14.04
CA GLY A 122 3.45 -3.48 -15.44
C GLY A 122 4.90 -3.11 -15.69
N ILE A 123 5.53 -3.71 -16.70
CA ILE A 123 6.94 -3.49 -17.05
C ILE A 123 7.05 -2.83 -18.42
N LEU A 124 7.66 -1.65 -18.47
CA LEU A 124 7.94 -0.90 -19.68
C LEU A 124 9.44 -0.80 -19.92
N HIS A 125 9.92 -1.40 -21.00
CA HIS A 125 11.32 -1.27 -21.43
C HIS A 125 11.49 -0.07 -22.35
N CYS A 126 12.37 0.86 -21.98
CA CYS A 126 12.69 2.08 -22.74
C CYS A 126 14.11 2.08 -23.32
N GLY A 127 14.84 0.99 -23.23
CA GLY A 127 16.24 0.85 -23.66
C GLY A 127 17.17 0.49 -22.50
N ASP A 128 18.48 0.65 -22.70
CA ASP A 128 19.48 0.42 -21.66
C ASP A 128 19.44 1.57 -20.63
N GLY A 129 19.58 1.23 -19.35
CA GLY A 129 19.55 2.23 -18.27
C GLY A 129 19.07 1.66 -16.93
N PRO A 130 18.75 2.51 -15.97
CA PRO A 130 18.32 2.06 -14.64
C PRO A 130 16.94 1.38 -14.66
N VAL A 131 16.67 0.60 -13.62
CA VAL A 131 15.33 0.06 -13.33
C VAL A 131 14.69 0.93 -12.27
N ILE A 132 13.53 1.49 -12.57
CA ILE A 132 12.77 2.39 -11.69
C ILE A 132 11.45 1.73 -11.34
N GLY A 133 11.19 1.54 -10.04
CA GLY A 133 9.91 1.06 -9.51
C GLY A 133 9.04 2.22 -9.07
N LEU A 134 7.75 2.18 -9.42
CA LEU A 134 6.73 3.12 -8.94
C LEU A 134 5.63 2.29 -8.24
N ARG A 135 5.31 2.59 -6.99
CA ARG A 135 4.30 1.88 -6.21
C ARG A 135 3.02 2.68 -6.03
N PHE A 136 1.90 2.01 -6.23
CA PHE A 136 0.54 2.49 -6.00
C PHE A 136 -0.25 1.40 -5.28
N ASP A 137 -0.78 1.70 -4.10
CA ASP A 137 -1.72 0.84 -3.39
C ASP A 137 -3.12 0.93 -3.99
N ILE A 138 -3.96 -0.11 -3.81
CA ILE A 138 -5.22 -0.21 -4.54
C ILE A 138 -6.42 -0.69 -3.71
N ASP A 139 -6.23 -1.03 -2.44
CA ASP A 139 -7.28 -1.59 -1.60
C ASP A 139 -8.13 -0.51 -0.90
N ALA A 140 -9.29 -0.92 -0.41
CA ALA A 140 -10.26 -0.10 0.29
C ALA A 140 -10.48 -0.57 1.73
N LEU A 141 -11.20 0.23 2.49
CA LEU A 141 -11.49 0.01 3.91
C LEU A 141 -12.91 -0.51 4.15
N PRO A 142 -13.12 -1.35 5.20
CA PRO A 142 -14.45 -1.79 5.63
C PRO A 142 -15.16 -0.67 6.41
N ILE A 143 -15.44 0.44 5.74
CA ILE A 143 -16.12 1.63 6.27
C ILE A 143 -17.34 1.90 5.42
N ALA A 144 -18.49 2.07 6.06
CA ALA A 144 -19.71 2.49 5.37
C ALA A 144 -19.60 3.99 5.04
N GLU A 145 -19.59 4.30 3.75
CA GLU A 145 -19.50 5.67 3.25
C GLU A 145 -20.73 6.48 3.64
N GLU A 146 -20.50 7.76 3.99
CA GLU A 146 -21.59 8.69 4.31
C GLU A 146 -22.47 8.94 3.09
N ASN A 147 -23.78 8.77 3.26
CA ASN A 147 -24.76 8.94 2.18
C ASN A 147 -25.61 10.21 2.40
N CYS A 148 -24.97 11.39 2.33
CA CYS A 148 -25.64 12.67 2.40
C CYS A 148 -25.17 13.60 1.29
N ILE A 149 -26.02 14.56 0.93
CA ILE A 149 -25.75 15.50 -0.18
C ILE A 149 -24.57 16.45 0.10
N SER A 150 -24.14 16.60 1.34
CA SER A 150 -22.93 17.36 1.70
C SER A 150 -21.64 16.58 1.46
N HIS A 151 -21.72 15.26 1.34
CA HIS A 151 -20.57 14.43 0.96
C HIS A 151 -20.36 14.49 -0.55
N PHE A 152 -19.18 14.93 -1.00
CA PHE A 152 -18.91 15.20 -2.41
C PHE A 152 -19.14 14.00 -3.34
N PRO A 153 -18.67 12.78 -3.01
CA PRO A 153 -18.98 11.58 -3.79
C PRO A 153 -20.49 11.34 -3.98
N CYS A 154 -21.30 11.61 -2.94
CA CYS A 154 -22.75 11.49 -3.00
C CYS A 154 -23.37 12.55 -3.91
N SER A 155 -22.97 13.83 -3.76
CA SER A 155 -23.50 14.92 -4.57
C SER A 155 -23.15 14.81 -6.06
N GLU A 156 -21.98 14.25 -6.37
CA GLU A 156 -21.47 14.06 -7.74
C GLU A 156 -21.81 12.68 -8.34
N GLY A 157 -22.48 11.81 -7.59
CA GLY A 157 -22.99 10.54 -8.06
C GLY A 157 -21.94 9.44 -8.27
N PHE A 158 -20.85 9.48 -7.49
CA PHE A 158 -19.80 8.45 -7.55
C PHE A 158 -19.52 7.76 -6.21
N SER A 159 -20.43 7.84 -5.22
CA SER A 159 -20.34 7.09 -3.98
C SER A 159 -20.21 5.58 -4.20
N SER A 160 -19.69 4.89 -3.19
CA SER A 160 -19.51 3.45 -3.16
C SER A 160 -20.80 2.69 -3.50
N GLN A 161 -20.70 1.73 -4.42
CA GLN A 161 -21.75 0.76 -4.73
C GLN A 161 -21.57 -0.57 -3.98
N ASN A 162 -20.53 -0.69 -3.14
CA ASN A 162 -20.27 -1.83 -2.28
C ASN A 162 -20.61 -1.46 -0.82
N PRO A 163 -21.82 -1.71 -0.32
CA PRO A 163 -22.24 -1.32 1.01
C PRO A 163 -21.27 -1.81 2.09
N GLY A 164 -20.88 -0.89 2.99
CA GLY A 164 -19.94 -1.19 4.08
C GLY A 164 -18.46 -1.06 3.71
N PHE A 165 -18.14 -0.64 2.48
CA PHE A 165 -16.76 -0.42 2.02
C PHE A 165 -16.65 0.93 1.29
N MET A 166 -15.52 1.61 1.48
CA MET A 166 -15.17 2.83 0.75
C MET A 166 -13.67 3.01 0.64
N HIS A 167 -13.22 3.81 -0.32
CA HIS A 167 -11.87 4.32 -0.38
C HIS A 167 -11.71 5.53 0.56
N ALA A 168 -11.50 5.25 1.87
CA ALA A 168 -11.34 6.27 2.90
C ALA A 168 -9.87 6.63 3.20
N CYS A 169 -8.94 6.25 2.29
CA CYS A 169 -7.50 6.54 2.40
C CYS A 169 -6.89 7.09 1.09
N GLY A 170 -7.68 7.24 0.02
CA GLY A 170 -7.21 7.83 -1.24
C GLY A 170 -6.58 6.86 -2.24
N HIS A 171 -6.63 5.54 -2.00
CA HIS A 171 -6.04 4.54 -2.88
C HIS A 171 -6.72 4.45 -4.26
N ASP A 172 -7.98 4.86 -4.39
CA ASP A 172 -8.64 5.11 -5.67
C ASP A 172 -7.92 6.18 -6.50
N GLY A 173 -7.44 7.24 -5.84
CA GLY A 173 -6.58 8.25 -6.45
C GLY A 173 -5.21 7.71 -6.83
N HIS A 174 -4.59 6.89 -5.97
CA HIS A 174 -3.28 6.30 -6.25
C HIS A 174 -3.33 5.35 -7.46
N ALA A 175 -4.34 4.50 -7.56
CA ALA A 175 -4.57 3.65 -8.73
C ALA A 175 -4.73 4.48 -10.03
N ALA A 176 -5.53 5.55 -9.98
CA ALA A 176 -5.75 6.43 -11.12
C ALA A 176 -4.49 7.21 -11.53
N ILE A 177 -3.71 7.70 -10.55
CA ILE A 177 -2.38 8.31 -10.78
C ILE A 177 -1.48 7.31 -11.50
N GLY A 178 -1.37 6.08 -10.98
CA GLY A 178 -0.53 5.04 -11.56
C GLY A 178 -0.88 4.71 -13.02
N LEU A 179 -2.16 4.60 -13.35
CA LEU A 179 -2.61 4.36 -14.72
C LEU A 179 -2.35 5.56 -15.66
N THR A 180 -2.49 6.79 -15.15
CA THR A 180 -2.21 7.98 -15.95
C THR A 180 -0.71 8.14 -16.17
N VAL A 181 0.13 7.87 -15.17
CA VAL A 181 1.59 7.78 -15.30
C VAL A 181 1.93 6.73 -16.35
N ALA A 182 1.34 5.53 -16.28
CA ALA A 182 1.56 4.46 -17.26
C ALA A 182 1.31 4.92 -18.69
N ARG A 183 0.19 5.61 -18.92
CA ARG A 183 -0.17 6.13 -20.23
C ARG A 183 0.86 7.15 -20.75
N ILE A 184 1.23 8.12 -19.91
CA ILE A 184 2.19 9.16 -20.27
C ILE A 184 3.56 8.55 -20.59
N LEU A 185 4.06 7.64 -19.74
CA LEU A 185 5.35 6.97 -19.93
C LEU A 185 5.38 6.15 -21.24
N SER A 186 4.30 5.42 -21.54
CA SER A 186 4.19 4.66 -22.80
C SER A 186 4.22 5.56 -24.01
N GLU A 187 3.45 6.65 -24.01
CA GLU A 187 3.36 7.59 -25.13
C GLU A 187 4.62 8.47 -25.28
N MET A 188 5.34 8.72 -24.21
CA MET A 188 6.58 9.50 -24.18
C MET A 188 7.83 8.62 -24.07
N LYS A 189 7.74 7.34 -24.45
CA LYS A 189 8.79 6.33 -24.29
C LYS A 189 10.18 6.78 -24.82
N SER A 190 10.22 7.61 -25.86
CA SER A 190 11.46 8.12 -26.44
C SER A 190 12.21 9.12 -25.56
N PHE A 191 11.61 9.61 -24.49
CA PHE A 191 12.24 10.50 -23.49
C PHE A 191 12.91 9.75 -22.34
N PHE A 192 12.70 8.43 -22.24
CA PHE A 192 13.16 7.63 -21.12
C PHE A 192 14.18 6.59 -21.58
N SER A 193 15.02 6.16 -20.65
CA SER A 193 15.92 5.02 -20.80
C SER A 193 15.70 4.01 -19.68
N GLY A 194 16.28 2.81 -19.81
CA GLY A 194 16.12 1.77 -18.78
C GLY A 194 14.76 1.07 -18.79
N THR A 195 14.29 0.73 -17.61
CA THR A 195 13.03 -0.01 -17.41
C THR A 195 12.21 0.63 -16.31
N VAL A 196 10.90 0.80 -16.52
CA VAL A 196 9.98 1.23 -15.48
C VAL A 196 9.08 0.07 -15.08
N LYS A 197 8.99 -0.22 -13.78
CA LYS A 197 8.09 -1.19 -13.16
C LYS A 197 7.01 -0.44 -12.38
N LEU A 198 5.75 -0.55 -12.82
CA LEU A 198 4.60 -0.01 -12.11
C LEU A 198 4.03 -1.12 -11.23
N ILE A 199 4.05 -0.93 -9.93
CA ILE A 199 3.66 -1.90 -8.92
C ILE A 199 2.33 -1.45 -8.32
N PHE A 200 1.24 -2.11 -8.69
CA PHE A 200 -0.06 -1.91 -8.08
C PHE A 200 -0.21 -2.92 -6.95
N GLN A 201 -0.08 -2.41 -5.74
CA GLN A 201 0.05 -3.23 -4.54
C GLN A 201 -1.29 -3.43 -3.86
N PRO A 202 -1.71 -4.70 -3.60
CA PRO A 202 -2.90 -5.01 -2.82
C PRO A 202 -2.63 -4.90 -1.32
N ALA A 203 -3.72 -4.85 -0.53
CA ALA A 203 -3.75 -5.05 0.91
C ALA A 203 -2.73 -4.20 1.69
N GLU A 204 -2.61 -2.91 1.34
CA GLU A 204 -1.82 -1.96 2.15
C GLU A 204 -2.49 -1.78 3.51
N GLU A 205 -3.81 -1.66 3.54
CA GLU A 205 -4.59 -1.50 4.76
C GLU A 205 -4.40 -2.68 5.71
N GLY A 206 -3.89 -2.35 6.88
CA GLY A 206 -3.45 -3.37 7.82
C GLY A 206 -2.01 -3.85 7.66
N VAL A 207 -1.24 -3.28 6.72
CA VAL A 207 0.19 -3.58 6.42
C VAL A 207 0.43 -5.04 6.05
N ARG A 208 -0.30 -5.55 5.04
CA ARG A 208 -0.40 -6.98 4.73
C ARG A 208 0.19 -7.41 3.39
N GLY A 209 0.20 -6.48 2.39
CA GLY A 209 0.41 -6.83 0.99
C GLY A 209 1.85 -6.77 0.50
N ALA A 210 2.58 -5.71 0.83
CA ALA A 210 3.89 -5.41 0.25
C ALA A 210 4.94 -6.50 0.48
N ARG A 211 4.92 -7.17 1.64
CA ARG A 211 5.84 -8.25 1.95
C ARG A 211 5.82 -9.36 0.90
N SER A 212 4.63 -9.74 0.44
CA SER A 212 4.47 -10.81 -0.54
C SER A 212 5.07 -10.45 -1.91
N ILE A 213 5.06 -9.17 -2.29
CA ILE A 213 5.68 -8.67 -3.52
C ILE A 213 7.20 -8.57 -3.35
N ALA A 214 7.68 -8.05 -2.22
CA ALA A 214 9.09 -7.89 -1.92
C ALA A 214 9.82 -9.26 -1.93
N GLU A 215 9.28 -10.24 -1.19
CA GLU A 215 9.87 -11.59 -1.08
C GLU A 215 9.71 -12.42 -2.37
N LYS A 216 8.85 -12.01 -3.30
CA LYS A 216 8.78 -12.63 -4.65
C LYS A 216 10.01 -12.31 -5.51
N GLY A 217 10.76 -11.25 -5.18
CA GLY A 217 12.04 -10.93 -5.81
C GLY A 217 11.96 -10.01 -7.03
N HIS A 218 10.79 -9.44 -7.35
CA HIS A 218 10.65 -8.53 -8.49
C HIS A 218 11.38 -7.19 -8.33
N LEU A 219 11.87 -6.90 -7.12
CA LEU A 219 12.54 -5.65 -6.78
C LEU A 219 14.08 -5.76 -6.72
N ASN A 220 14.64 -6.96 -6.88
CA ASN A 220 16.07 -7.21 -6.69
C ASN A 220 16.97 -6.45 -7.70
N ASP A 221 16.44 -6.09 -8.85
CA ASP A 221 17.10 -5.33 -9.91
C ASP A 221 16.72 -3.84 -9.93
N VAL A 222 15.87 -3.38 -9.00
CA VAL A 222 15.37 -2.00 -8.95
C VAL A 222 16.44 -1.08 -8.35
N HIS A 223 16.83 -0.03 -9.10
CA HIS A 223 17.79 0.97 -8.68
C HIS A 223 17.15 2.11 -7.89
N TYR A 224 15.93 2.50 -8.28
CA TYR A 224 15.18 3.59 -7.65
C TYR A 224 13.72 3.16 -7.46
N LEU A 225 13.22 3.28 -6.23
CA LEU A 225 11.82 3.00 -5.89
C LEU A 225 11.14 4.27 -5.41
N LEU A 226 10.01 4.60 -6.02
CA LEU A 226 9.18 5.75 -5.66
C LEU A 226 7.80 5.30 -5.21
N GLY A 227 7.29 5.88 -4.14
CA GLY A 227 5.91 5.77 -3.68
C GLY A 227 5.40 7.13 -3.21
N SER A 228 4.10 7.34 -3.28
CA SER A 228 3.45 8.53 -2.73
C SER A 228 2.12 8.17 -2.11
N HIS A 229 1.75 8.92 -1.08
CA HIS A 229 0.42 8.85 -0.49
C HIS A 229 -0.25 10.23 -0.48
N ILE A 230 -1.56 10.27 -0.69
CA ILE A 230 -2.37 11.48 -0.56
C ILE A 230 -2.57 11.77 0.93
N PHE A 231 -2.12 12.94 1.39
CA PHE A 231 -2.25 13.37 2.78
C PHE A 231 -2.90 14.76 2.88
N PRO A 232 -3.54 15.08 4.02
CA PRO A 232 -4.07 16.40 4.25
C PRO A 232 -2.96 17.45 4.30
N CYS A 233 -3.16 18.58 3.62
CA CYS A 233 -2.30 19.74 3.77
C CYS A 233 -2.54 20.40 5.15
N SER A 234 -1.48 20.87 5.80
CA SER A 234 -1.56 21.60 7.07
C SER A 234 -1.80 23.10 6.86
N SER A 235 -1.38 23.62 5.72
CA SER A 235 -1.62 25.01 5.31
C SER A 235 -2.04 25.11 3.85
N LYS A 236 -2.79 26.17 3.53
CA LYS A 236 -3.28 26.39 2.17
C LYS A 236 -2.12 26.57 1.19
N GLY A 237 -2.11 25.74 0.13
CA GLY A 237 -1.15 25.83 -0.96
C GLY A 237 0.03 24.85 -0.86
N GLU A 238 0.16 24.09 0.23
CA GLU A 238 1.10 22.95 0.26
C GLU A 238 0.63 21.87 -0.71
N GLN A 239 1.58 21.34 -1.51
CA GLN A 239 1.29 20.35 -2.56
C GLN A 239 2.12 19.07 -2.36
N LEU A 240 3.29 19.18 -1.75
CA LEU A 240 4.21 18.07 -1.52
C LEU A 240 4.74 18.08 -0.09
N GLY A 241 5.08 16.90 0.40
CA GLY A 241 5.78 16.73 1.68
C GLY A 241 6.65 15.47 1.65
N VAL A 242 7.56 15.37 2.61
CA VAL A 242 8.43 14.21 2.77
C VAL A 242 8.88 14.10 4.22
N SER A 243 9.10 12.87 4.71
CA SER A 243 9.77 12.63 5.99
C SER A 243 11.27 12.40 5.77
N VAL A 244 12.09 13.03 6.59
CA VAL A 244 13.56 12.78 6.64
C VAL A 244 13.92 11.71 7.68
N GLY A 245 13.02 11.41 8.61
CA GLY A 245 13.18 10.38 9.63
C GLY A 245 12.40 9.10 9.31
N PRO A 246 12.48 8.10 10.20
CA PRO A 246 11.89 6.79 9.98
C PRO A 246 10.36 6.81 10.07
N THR A 247 9.71 5.90 9.33
CA THR A 247 8.33 5.49 9.60
C THR A 247 8.27 4.65 10.87
N LEU A 248 7.10 4.53 11.49
CA LEU A 248 6.92 3.59 12.59
C LEU A 248 6.86 2.15 12.05
N ALA A 249 7.68 1.27 12.64
CA ALA A 249 7.49 -0.16 12.46
C ALA A 249 6.28 -0.63 13.27
N THR A 250 5.56 -1.65 12.78
CA THR A 250 4.36 -2.20 13.42
C THR A 250 4.24 -3.69 13.24
N THR A 251 3.60 -4.37 14.20
CA THR A 251 3.15 -5.77 14.07
C THR A 251 1.76 -5.90 14.66
N LYS A 252 0.84 -6.49 13.90
CA LYS A 252 -0.54 -6.78 14.29
C LYS A 252 -0.67 -8.28 14.56
N LEU A 253 -1.17 -8.65 15.75
CA LEU A 253 -1.26 -10.01 16.22
C LEU A 253 -2.70 -10.36 16.57
N ASN A 254 -3.14 -11.55 16.14
CA ASN A 254 -4.30 -12.22 16.70
C ASN A 254 -3.82 -13.33 17.64
N ALA A 255 -4.40 -13.42 18.82
CA ALA A 255 -4.08 -14.42 19.82
C ALA A 255 -5.34 -15.15 20.27
N VAL A 256 -5.36 -16.48 20.10
CA VAL A 256 -6.47 -17.35 20.48
C VAL A 256 -6.06 -18.24 21.63
N PHE A 257 -6.72 -18.06 22.78
CA PHE A 257 -6.53 -18.89 23.95
C PHE A 257 -7.53 -20.03 23.94
N SER A 258 -7.04 -21.26 24.02
CA SER A 258 -7.85 -22.49 24.10
C SER A 258 -7.65 -23.18 25.44
N GLY A 259 -8.74 -23.40 26.14
CA GLY A 259 -8.80 -24.02 27.45
C GLY A 259 -9.65 -25.29 27.46
N LEU A 260 -10.32 -25.56 28.59
CA LEU A 260 -11.20 -26.69 28.76
C LEU A 260 -12.48 -26.26 29.52
N SER A 261 -13.64 -26.44 28.88
CA SER A 261 -14.91 -26.09 29.54
C SER A 261 -15.28 -27.05 30.65
N SER A 262 -15.93 -26.52 31.66
CA SER A 262 -16.55 -27.31 32.74
C SER A 262 -17.72 -26.55 33.36
N HIS A 263 -18.53 -27.22 34.19
CA HIS A 263 -19.55 -26.53 34.95
C HIS A 263 -18.91 -25.59 35.98
N ALA A 264 -19.40 -24.37 36.13
CA ALA A 264 -18.82 -23.36 37.03
C ALA A 264 -18.79 -23.80 38.53
N ALA A 265 -19.60 -24.81 38.92
CA ALA A 265 -19.53 -25.44 40.24
C ALA A 265 -18.41 -26.48 40.39
N LEU A 266 -17.69 -26.81 39.30
CA LEU A 266 -16.58 -27.77 39.26
C LEU A 266 -15.38 -27.12 38.55
N PRO A 267 -14.89 -25.95 39.00
CA PRO A 267 -13.89 -25.16 38.30
C PRO A 267 -12.55 -25.89 38.18
N GLU A 268 -12.22 -26.80 39.08
CA GLU A 268 -11.00 -27.62 39.07
C GLU A 268 -10.94 -28.62 37.90
N LYS A 269 -12.04 -28.82 37.17
CA LYS A 269 -12.13 -29.69 35.98
C LYS A 269 -12.02 -28.96 34.68
N GLY A 270 -11.89 -27.63 34.74
CA GLY A 270 -11.76 -26.78 33.55
C GLY A 270 -10.46 -26.00 33.52
N HIS A 271 -10.12 -25.50 32.35
CA HIS A 271 -9.01 -24.55 32.12
C HIS A 271 -9.59 -23.26 31.54
N ASN A 272 -9.48 -22.16 32.28
CA ASN A 272 -10.23 -20.94 31.96
C ASN A 272 -9.45 -20.00 31.05
N ALA A 273 -9.77 -20.02 29.74
CA ALA A 273 -9.18 -19.17 28.72
C ALA A 273 -9.43 -17.65 28.95
N MET A 274 -10.56 -17.28 29.60
CA MET A 274 -10.84 -15.88 29.94
C MET A 274 -9.84 -15.35 31.00
N LEU A 275 -9.36 -16.18 31.91
CA LEU A 275 -8.31 -15.77 32.86
C LEU A 275 -6.95 -15.61 32.17
N SER A 276 -6.61 -16.47 31.20
CA SER A 276 -5.43 -16.33 30.37
C SER A 276 -5.44 -14.98 29.64
N MET A 277 -6.55 -14.67 28.96
CA MET A 277 -6.76 -13.42 28.25
C MET A 277 -6.66 -12.20 29.19
N ALA A 278 -7.33 -12.21 30.33
CA ALA A 278 -7.30 -11.11 31.30
C ALA A 278 -5.88 -10.86 31.84
N SER A 279 -5.15 -11.94 32.18
CA SER A 279 -3.75 -11.88 32.60
C SER A 279 -2.86 -11.32 31.49
N ALA A 280 -3.07 -11.73 30.25
CA ALA A 280 -2.33 -11.24 29.09
C ALA A 280 -2.53 -9.73 28.91
N ILE A 281 -3.77 -9.23 28.91
CA ILE A 281 -4.08 -7.80 28.70
C ILE A 281 -3.32 -6.93 29.71
N LEU A 282 -3.37 -7.27 31.00
CA LEU A 282 -2.71 -6.50 32.04
C LEU A 282 -1.19 -6.46 31.86
N ASN A 283 -0.57 -7.61 31.56
CA ASN A 283 0.87 -7.71 31.40
C ASN A 283 1.37 -7.12 30.07
N LEU A 284 0.59 -7.18 28.98
CA LEU A 284 0.91 -6.54 27.72
C LEU A 284 1.07 -5.02 27.90
N HIS A 285 0.16 -4.37 28.61
CA HIS A 285 0.26 -2.94 28.90
C HIS A 285 1.38 -2.59 29.88
N ALA A 286 1.91 -3.56 30.63
CA ALA A 286 3.04 -3.40 31.54
C ALA A 286 4.41 -3.63 30.86
N ILE A 287 4.49 -3.93 29.57
CA ILE A 287 5.78 -4.06 28.85
C ILE A 287 6.61 -2.80 29.07
N PRO A 288 7.87 -2.92 29.54
CA PRO A 288 8.76 -1.78 29.69
C PRO A 288 8.98 -1.05 28.37
N ARG A 289 8.88 0.28 28.39
CA ARG A 289 9.10 1.08 27.20
C ARG A 289 10.58 1.09 26.84
N HIS A 290 10.89 1.04 25.55
CA HIS A 290 12.26 0.99 25.06
C HIS A 290 12.93 2.36 25.18
N SER A 291 14.16 2.42 25.71
CA SER A 291 14.89 3.70 25.90
C SER A 291 15.39 4.34 24.59
N GLY A 292 15.47 3.57 23.50
CA GLY A 292 15.97 4.00 22.20
C GLY A 292 14.95 4.78 21.35
N GLY A 293 13.66 4.84 21.77
CA GLY A 293 12.64 5.56 21.00
C GLY A 293 11.21 5.17 21.32
N PRO A 294 10.24 5.67 20.55
CA PRO A 294 8.84 5.36 20.73
C PRO A 294 8.57 3.85 20.72
N SER A 295 7.78 3.37 21.67
CA SER A 295 7.32 2.00 21.77
C SER A 295 5.89 1.99 22.30
N GLN A 296 4.98 1.37 21.56
CA GLN A 296 3.54 1.40 21.83
C GLN A 296 2.97 0.00 21.76
N ILE A 297 1.88 -0.22 22.48
CA ILE A 297 1.05 -1.41 22.42
C ILE A 297 -0.40 -1.02 22.64
N ASN A 298 -1.28 -1.64 21.88
CA ASN A 298 -2.72 -1.52 22.06
C ASN A 298 -3.39 -2.90 21.91
N VAL A 299 -4.32 -3.22 22.82
CA VAL A 299 -5.27 -4.32 22.66
C VAL A 299 -6.57 -3.71 22.15
N GLY A 300 -6.91 -3.97 20.89
CA GLY A 300 -8.04 -3.36 20.20
C GLY A 300 -9.36 -4.09 20.45
N THR A 301 -9.34 -5.43 20.42
CA THR A 301 -10.53 -6.24 20.70
C THR A 301 -10.24 -7.37 21.69
N ALA A 302 -11.26 -7.80 22.41
CA ALA A 302 -11.19 -8.91 23.35
C ALA A 302 -12.56 -9.59 23.43
N HIS A 303 -12.61 -10.89 23.13
CA HIS A 303 -13.81 -11.69 23.14
C HIS A 303 -13.61 -12.98 23.92
N ALA A 304 -14.54 -13.34 24.82
CA ALA A 304 -14.43 -14.56 25.58
C ALA A 304 -15.78 -15.03 26.17
N GLY A 305 -15.94 -16.36 26.30
CA GLY A 305 -16.99 -17.01 27.04
C GLY A 305 -18.29 -17.20 26.27
N SER A 306 -19.08 -18.19 26.75
CA SER A 306 -20.37 -18.58 26.17
C SER A 306 -21.55 -18.50 27.17
N GLY A 307 -21.28 -18.45 28.48
CA GLY A 307 -22.32 -18.39 29.50
C GLY A 307 -21.79 -18.29 30.92
N ARG A 308 -22.63 -17.73 31.80
CA ARG A 308 -22.24 -17.43 33.22
C ARG A 308 -21.93 -18.64 34.09
N ASN A 309 -22.42 -19.82 33.70
CA ASN A 309 -22.28 -21.06 34.47
C ASN A 309 -21.35 -22.08 33.78
N VAL A 310 -20.53 -21.64 32.86
CA VAL A 310 -19.56 -22.44 32.10
C VAL A 310 -18.17 -21.85 32.31
N ILE A 311 -17.16 -22.67 32.63
CA ILE A 311 -15.75 -22.26 32.58
C ILE A 311 -15.40 -22.03 31.11
N CYS A 312 -14.89 -20.84 30.81
CA CYS A 312 -14.60 -20.40 29.46
C CYS A 312 -13.42 -21.19 28.86
N ASP A 313 -13.64 -21.83 27.72
CA ASP A 313 -12.64 -22.62 27.00
C ASP A 313 -12.07 -21.92 25.75
N HIS A 314 -12.59 -20.73 25.39
CA HIS A 314 -12.18 -19.99 24.25
C HIS A 314 -12.16 -18.48 24.48
N ALA A 315 -11.04 -17.82 24.18
CA ALA A 315 -10.91 -16.37 24.24
C ALA A 315 -9.98 -15.86 23.14
N GLU A 316 -10.25 -14.67 22.61
CA GLU A 316 -9.55 -14.06 21.48
C GLU A 316 -9.14 -12.63 21.81
N LEU A 317 -7.94 -12.24 21.35
CA LEU A 317 -7.42 -10.87 21.39
C LEU A 317 -6.94 -10.46 20.00
N GLU A 318 -7.21 -9.22 19.63
CA GLU A 318 -6.54 -8.53 18.55
C GLU A 318 -5.73 -7.37 19.13
N LEU A 319 -4.45 -7.33 18.80
CA LEU A 319 -3.53 -6.34 19.33
C LEU A 319 -2.51 -5.89 18.29
N GLU A 320 -1.95 -4.70 18.51
CA GLU A 320 -0.82 -4.21 17.75
C GLU A 320 0.30 -3.71 18.67
N VAL A 321 1.53 -3.86 18.20
CA VAL A 321 2.71 -3.21 18.75
C VAL A 321 3.32 -2.28 17.70
N ARG A 322 3.93 -1.18 18.15
CA ARG A 322 4.64 -0.23 17.30
C ARG A 322 5.98 0.17 17.92
N GLY A 323 6.95 0.41 17.06
CA GLY A 323 8.28 0.89 17.43
C GLY A 323 8.76 2.01 16.52
N GLY A 324 9.54 2.96 17.05
CA GLY A 324 10.21 4.01 16.28
C GLY A 324 11.32 3.48 15.34
N SER A 325 11.63 2.19 15.43
CA SER A 325 12.48 1.44 14.50
C SER A 325 12.05 -0.02 14.45
N THR A 326 12.49 -0.76 13.45
CA THR A 326 12.27 -2.21 13.33
C THR A 326 12.78 -2.96 14.56
N GLU A 327 13.94 -2.58 15.10
CA GLU A 327 14.52 -3.18 16.32
C GLU A 327 13.60 -2.98 17.53
N ILE A 328 13.10 -1.76 17.74
CA ILE A 328 12.19 -1.45 18.86
C ILE A 328 10.86 -2.23 18.70
N ASN A 329 10.33 -2.32 17.49
CA ASN A 329 9.13 -3.09 17.22
C ASN A 329 9.35 -4.59 17.50
N THR A 330 10.47 -5.14 17.08
CA THR A 330 10.84 -6.54 17.35
C THR A 330 10.96 -6.81 18.86
N TYR A 331 11.52 -5.87 19.62
CA TYR A 331 11.54 -5.95 21.08
C TYR A 331 10.10 -6.02 21.64
N MET A 332 9.21 -5.12 21.21
CA MET A 332 7.83 -5.09 21.68
C MET A 332 7.06 -6.37 21.30
N GLU A 333 7.24 -6.84 20.07
CA GLU A 333 6.61 -8.08 19.59
C GLU A 333 7.07 -9.31 20.37
N ASN A 334 8.38 -9.48 20.57
CA ASN A 334 8.92 -10.60 21.32
C ASN A 334 8.41 -10.64 22.76
N TYR A 335 8.32 -9.46 23.40
CA TYR A 335 7.73 -9.35 24.74
C TYR A 335 6.24 -9.72 24.73
N ALA A 336 5.48 -9.21 23.75
CA ALA A 336 4.06 -9.53 23.63
C ALA A 336 3.83 -11.04 23.46
N ARG A 337 4.58 -11.69 22.55
CA ARG A 337 4.49 -13.16 22.35
C ARG A 337 4.84 -13.95 23.60
N THR A 338 5.87 -13.52 24.33
CA THR A 338 6.27 -14.13 25.61
C THR A 338 5.15 -14.04 26.64
N ILE A 339 4.52 -12.85 26.78
CA ILE A 339 3.43 -12.62 27.72
C ILE A 339 2.20 -13.45 27.36
N LEU A 340 1.83 -13.51 26.07
CA LEU A 340 0.68 -14.29 25.61
C LEU A 340 0.84 -15.77 25.95
N ASN A 341 2.00 -16.37 25.64
CA ASN A 341 2.28 -17.76 25.96
C ASN A 341 2.33 -18.02 27.48
N ALA A 342 3.03 -17.17 28.24
CA ALA A 342 3.12 -17.31 29.70
C ALA A 342 1.73 -17.17 30.39
N SER A 343 0.86 -16.30 29.85
CA SER A 343 -0.50 -16.14 30.36
C SER A 343 -1.38 -17.35 30.05
N ALA A 344 -1.16 -18.04 28.93
CA ALA A 344 -1.82 -19.31 28.65
C ALA A 344 -1.37 -20.41 29.64
N ASP A 345 -0.05 -20.56 29.78
CA ASP A 345 0.56 -21.56 30.69
C ASP A 345 0.09 -21.38 32.14
N LEU A 346 -0.02 -20.13 32.61
CA LEU A 346 -0.48 -19.80 33.98
C LEU A 346 -1.83 -20.42 34.32
N HIS A 347 -2.70 -20.60 33.34
CA HIS A 347 -4.07 -21.13 33.50
C HIS A 347 -4.26 -22.49 32.79
N SER A 348 -3.17 -23.18 32.46
CA SER A 348 -3.19 -24.49 31.78
C SER A 348 -3.92 -24.47 30.42
N CYS A 349 -3.90 -23.33 29.72
CA CYS A 349 -4.43 -23.15 28.39
C CYS A 349 -3.30 -23.21 27.33
N THR A 350 -3.65 -23.22 26.05
CA THR A 350 -2.73 -22.98 24.95
C THR A 350 -3.02 -21.61 24.32
N CYS A 351 -2.04 -21.03 23.62
CA CYS A 351 -2.22 -19.81 22.86
C CYS A 351 -1.69 -20.00 21.43
N ASP A 352 -2.55 -19.79 20.43
CA ASP A 352 -2.15 -19.66 19.04
C ASP A 352 -1.99 -18.18 18.71
N ILE A 353 -0.84 -17.79 18.14
CA ILE A 353 -0.49 -16.39 17.87
C ILE A 353 -0.16 -16.23 16.39
N GLN A 354 -1.03 -15.53 15.67
CA GLN A 354 -0.88 -15.27 14.25
C GLN A 354 -0.47 -13.81 13.99
N THR A 355 0.48 -13.61 13.09
CA THR A 355 0.79 -12.27 12.54
C THR A 355 -0.17 -11.99 11.39
N ILE A 356 -1.00 -10.96 11.57
CA ILE A 356 -2.03 -10.58 10.59
C ILE A 356 -1.52 -9.48 9.65
N GLY A 357 -0.57 -8.69 10.11
CA GLY A 357 0.08 -7.66 9.33
C GLY A 357 1.33 -7.16 10.02
N SER A 358 2.30 -6.70 9.25
CA SER A 358 3.52 -6.08 9.78
C SER A 358 4.15 -5.15 8.76
N ALA A 359 4.92 -4.18 9.24
CA ALA A 359 5.75 -3.30 8.42
C ALA A 359 7.03 -2.96 9.18
N PRO A 360 8.23 -3.11 8.59
CA PRO A 360 9.44 -2.57 9.14
C PRO A 360 9.43 -1.04 9.07
N SER A 361 10.35 -0.41 9.78
CA SER A 361 10.62 1.01 9.65
C SER A 361 11.58 1.24 8.50
N VAL A 362 11.34 2.29 7.70
CA VAL A 362 12.25 2.68 6.63
C VAL A 362 12.53 4.16 6.66
N ILE A 363 13.70 4.53 6.16
CA ILE A 363 14.13 5.92 5.98
C ILE A 363 14.32 6.18 4.50
N ASN A 364 13.81 7.31 4.00
CA ASN A 364 14.05 7.76 2.64
C ASN A 364 15.55 7.99 2.38
N SER A 365 16.01 7.67 1.18
CA SER A 365 17.38 7.93 0.75
C SER A 365 17.62 9.46 0.65
N PRO A 366 18.64 10.03 1.31
CA PRO A 366 18.82 11.49 1.39
C PRO A 366 18.96 12.20 0.05
N ASP A 367 19.63 11.59 -0.90
CA ASP A 367 19.77 12.14 -2.26
C ASP A 367 18.48 12.11 -3.05
N MET A 368 17.59 11.15 -2.78
CA MET A 368 16.24 11.10 -3.37
C MET A 368 15.33 12.19 -2.77
N ILE A 369 15.50 12.53 -1.48
CA ILE A 369 14.82 13.69 -0.87
C ILE A 369 15.29 14.98 -1.57
N SER A 370 16.60 15.15 -1.77
CA SER A 370 17.15 16.31 -2.47
C SER A 370 16.62 16.41 -3.91
N LEU A 371 16.55 15.28 -4.63
CA LEU A 371 15.99 15.22 -5.97
C LEU A 371 14.51 15.67 -6.01
N LEU A 372 13.70 15.25 -5.02
CA LEU A 372 12.32 15.68 -4.90
C LEU A 372 12.23 17.20 -4.66
N GLN A 373 13.05 17.73 -3.75
CA GLN A 373 13.08 19.17 -3.43
C GLN A 373 13.47 20.02 -4.64
N ASP A 374 14.51 19.62 -5.39
CA ASP A 374 14.92 20.31 -6.61
C ASP A 374 13.81 20.22 -7.69
N THR A 375 13.19 19.04 -7.82
CA THR A 375 12.07 18.84 -8.75
C THR A 375 10.87 19.73 -8.42
N ALA A 376 10.49 19.81 -7.15
CA ALA A 376 9.41 20.67 -6.70
C ALA A 376 9.69 22.15 -6.98
N LYS A 377 10.94 22.58 -6.73
CA LYS A 377 11.37 23.96 -7.00
C LYS A 377 11.27 24.30 -8.48
N ASP A 378 11.75 23.42 -9.36
CA ASP A 378 11.73 23.66 -10.82
C ASP A 378 10.31 23.66 -11.40
N LEU A 379 9.42 22.87 -10.80
CA LEU A 379 8.00 22.84 -11.16
C LEU A 379 7.17 23.92 -10.44
N HIS A 380 7.79 24.78 -9.63
CA HIS A 380 7.14 25.81 -8.81
C HIS A 380 6.07 25.26 -7.86
N LEU A 381 6.27 24.06 -7.33
CA LEU A 381 5.38 23.43 -6.37
C LEU A 381 5.79 23.79 -4.94
N THR A 382 4.80 24.03 -4.08
CA THR A 382 5.03 24.35 -2.67
C THR A 382 5.21 23.07 -1.87
N MET A 383 6.38 22.91 -1.24
CA MET A 383 6.64 21.82 -0.31
C MET A 383 6.40 22.27 1.14
N ARG A 384 5.86 21.34 1.94
CA ARG A 384 5.90 21.41 3.41
C ARG A 384 7.35 21.20 3.87
N ASP A 385 7.73 21.83 5.00
CA ASP A 385 8.99 21.51 5.66
C ASP A 385 9.09 20.01 5.95
N PRO A 386 10.26 19.38 5.72
CA PRO A 386 10.40 17.96 5.92
C PRO A 386 10.10 17.52 7.35
N ASP A 387 9.26 16.49 7.51
CA ASP A 387 8.93 15.94 8.80
C ASP A 387 10.15 15.22 9.42
N PRO A 388 10.46 15.45 10.70
CA PRO A 388 11.61 14.80 11.34
C PRO A 388 11.43 13.29 11.53
N SER A 389 10.18 12.81 11.53
CA SER A 389 9.81 11.39 11.57
C SER A 389 8.37 11.22 11.07
N ALA A 390 8.08 10.12 10.44
CA ALA A 390 6.70 9.76 10.11
C ALA A 390 5.99 9.24 11.36
N SER A 391 4.76 9.68 11.59
CA SER A 391 3.92 9.25 12.72
C SER A 391 3.00 8.07 12.39
N PHE A 392 3.15 7.48 11.20
CA PHE A 392 2.35 6.37 10.68
C PHE A 392 3.23 5.18 10.29
N SER A 393 2.59 4.02 10.08
CA SER A 393 3.21 2.81 9.53
C SER A 393 2.69 2.61 8.11
N GLU A 394 3.56 2.15 7.21
CA GLU A 394 3.28 1.99 5.79
C GLU A 394 4.08 0.78 5.26
N ASP A 395 3.43 -0.19 4.63
CA ASP A 395 4.10 -1.41 4.21
C ASP A 395 4.93 -1.27 2.93
N PHE A 396 4.89 -0.09 2.24
CA PHE A 396 5.92 0.32 1.29
C PHE A 396 7.33 0.08 1.83
N SER A 397 7.48 0.10 3.15
CA SER A 397 8.73 -0.17 3.84
C SER A 397 9.35 -1.53 3.46
N TYR A 398 8.56 -2.59 3.22
CA TYR A 398 9.09 -3.87 2.73
C TYR A 398 9.68 -3.76 1.33
N LEU A 399 9.02 -3.02 0.44
CA LEU A 399 9.52 -2.80 -0.93
C LEU A 399 10.79 -1.95 -0.90
N SER A 400 10.80 -0.91 -0.05
CA SER A 400 11.94 -0.03 0.17
C SER A 400 13.13 -0.79 0.74
N GLU A 401 12.93 -1.62 1.78
CA GLU A 401 13.98 -2.45 2.39
C GLU A 401 14.56 -3.44 1.36
N ALA A 402 13.71 -4.08 0.55
CA ALA A 402 14.15 -4.96 -0.52
C ALA A 402 15.06 -4.24 -1.51
N VAL A 403 14.68 -3.06 -1.98
CA VAL A 403 15.49 -2.25 -2.91
C VAL A 403 16.79 -1.76 -2.26
N GLN A 404 16.72 -1.21 -1.05
CA GLN A 404 17.90 -0.68 -0.35
C GLN A 404 18.91 -1.78 0.00
N SER A 405 18.44 -2.99 0.35
CA SER A 405 19.31 -4.13 0.67
C SER A 405 20.12 -4.62 -0.54
N HIS A 406 19.66 -4.32 -1.77
CA HIS A 406 20.38 -4.61 -3.02
C HIS A 406 21.17 -3.38 -3.54
N GLY A 407 21.32 -2.33 -2.73
CA GLY A 407 22.09 -1.12 -3.07
C GLY A 407 21.30 -0.08 -3.88
N GLY A 408 20.02 -0.27 -4.09
CA GLY A 408 19.13 0.73 -4.68
C GLY A 408 18.72 1.81 -3.67
N LYS A 409 17.92 2.76 -4.12
CA LYS A 409 17.45 3.91 -3.35
C LYS A 409 15.94 4.00 -3.39
N SER A 410 15.34 4.52 -2.33
CA SER A 410 13.90 4.67 -2.24
C SER A 410 13.46 6.04 -1.75
N LEU A 411 12.28 6.44 -2.17
CA LEU A 411 11.61 7.67 -1.78
C LEU A 411 10.13 7.43 -1.60
N PHE A 412 9.64 7.71 -0.41
CA PHE A 412 8.22 7.82 -0.12
C PHE A 412 7.90 9.27 0.22
N PHE A 413 7.01 9.89 -0.55
CA PHE A 413 6.66 11.30 -0.39
C PHE A 413 5.14 11.48 -0.26
N TYR A 414 4.72 12.67 0.09
CA TYR A 414 3.31 13.00 0.28
C TYR A 414 2.82 13.89 -0.86
N THR A 415 1.71 13.53 -1.45
CA THR A 415 0.89 14.42 -2.27
C THR A 415 -0.10 15.09 -1.35
N LEU A 416 0.06 16.38 -1.10
CA LEU A 416 -0.72 17.14 -0.13
C LEU A 416 -1.91 17.81 -0.76
N THR A 417 -3.08 17.68 -0.13
CA THR A 417 -4.32 18.28 -0.61
C THR A 417 -5.30 18.55 0.54
N HIS A 418 -6.36 19.28 0.24
CA HIS A 418 -7.46 19.42 1.19
C HIS A 418 -8.26 18.11 1.25
N THR A 419 -8.59 17.66 2.47
CA THR A 419 -9.49 16.54 2.72
C THR A 419 -10.73 17.00 3.47
N SER A 420 -11.88 16.40 3.17
CA SER A 420 -13.16 16.71 3.85
C SER A 420 -13.19 16.26 5.31
N ALA A 421 -12.48 15.14 5.60
CA ALA A 421 -12.33 14.55 6.92
C ALA A 421 -10.95 13.89 7.04
N PRO A 422 -10.52 13.49 8.25
CA PRO A 422 -9.34 12.63 8.42
C PRO A 422 -9.50 11.32 7.67
N GLY A 423 -8.38 10.70 7.26
CA GLY A 423 -8.39 9.35 6.71
C GLY A 423 -9.11 8.36 7.62
N HIS A 424 -9.68 7.28 7.04
CA HIS A 424 -10.48 6.26 7.73
C HIS A 424 -11.79 6.77 8.35
N ASN A 425 -12.33 7.88 7.82
CA ASN A 425 -13.60 8.46 8.25
C ASN A 425 -14.67 8.25 7.17
N PRO A 426 -15.95 7.97 7.51
CA PRO A 426 -17.05 7.85 6.53
C PRO A 426 -17.25 9.05 5.61
N ASP A 427 -16.87 10.25 6.05
CA ASP A 427 -16.95 11.50 5.29
C ASP A 427 -15.66 11.84 4.52
N PHE A 428 -14.68 10.93 4.49
CA PHE A 428 -13.40 11.20 3.83
C PHE A 428 -13.57 11.35 2.32
N ASP A 429 -13.02 12.42 1.80
CA ASP A 429 -12.75 12.65 0.39
C ASP A 429 -11.60 13.66 0.26
N PHE A 430 -11.01 13.79 -0.89
CA PHE A 430 -9.89 14.69 -1.15
C PHE A 430 -10.12 15.54 -2.41
N ASP A 431 -9.51 16.72 -2.46
CA ASP A 431 -9.59 17.59 -3.63
C ASP A 431 -8.81 16.97 -4.80
N GLU A 432 -9.55 16.58 -5.84
CA GLU A 432 -9.06 15.93 -7.05
C GLU A 432 -8.04 16.77 -7.84
N SER A 433 -7.93 18.09 -7.54
CA SER A 433 -6.93 18.96 -8.17
C SER A 433 -5.48 18.57 -7.87
N ALA A 434 -5.24 17.76 -6.83
CA ALA A 434 -3.93 17.23 -6.51
C ALA A 434 -3.46 16.10 -7.44
N LEU A 435 -4.40 15.39 -8.09
CA LEU A 435 -4.08 14.22 -8.92
C LEU A 435 -3.12 14.54 -10.09
N PRO A 436 -3.33 15.62 -10.90
CA PRO A 436 -2.39 15.98 -11.95
C PRO A 436 -1.00 16.34 -11.42
N THR A 437 -0.91 16.96 -10.23
CA THR A 437 0.37 17.29 -9.60
C THR A 437 1.15 16.01 -9.26
N ALA A 438 0.50 15.01 -8.69
CA ALA A 438 1.13 13.73 -8.40
C ALA A 438 1.64 13.05 -9.69
N VAL A 439 0.84 13.00 -10.74
CA VAL A 439 1.27 12.47 -12.05
C VAL A 439 2.49 13.22 -12.60
N GLN A 440 2.48 14.56 -12.51
CA GLN A 440 3.59 15.39 -12.96
C GLN A 440 4.89 15.07 -12.24
N ILE A 441 4.83 14.94 -10.89
CA ILE A 441 5.99 14.60 -10.08
C ILE A 441 6.55 13.23 -10.45
N PHE A 442 5.71 12.19 -10.51
CA PHE A 442 6.18 10.85 -10.88
C PHE A 442 6.85 10.84 -12.25
N CYS A 443 6.22 11.42 -13.28
CA CYS A 443 6.80 11.47 -14.63
C CYS A 443 8.11 12.27 -14.67
N THR A 444 8.21 13.37 -13.92
CA THR A 444 9.43 14.19 -13.87
C THR A 444 10.56 13.48 -13.12
N LEU A 445 10.26 12.79 -12.01
CA LEU A 445 11.26 12.01 -11.28
C LEU A 445 11.78 10.85 -12.13
N VAL A 446 10.89 10.13 -12.86
CA VAL A 446 11.33 9.09 -13.81
C VAL A 446 12.25 9.68 -14.87
N TYR A 447 11.90 10.84 -15.47
CA TYR A 447 12.73 11.51 -16.47
C TYR A 447 14.13 11.88 -15.94
N ARG A 448 14.22 12.32 -14.69
CA ARG A 448 15.49 12.72 -14.06
C ARG A 448 16.36 11.55 -13.60
N LEU A 449 15.76 10.39 -13.41
CA LEU A 449 16.43 9.17 -12.97
C LEU A 449 16.89 8.27 -14.13
N CYS A 450 16.42 8.53 -15.35
CA CYS A 450 16.75 7.75 -16.56
C CYS A 450 18.14 7.99 -17.11
#